data_dc12148774e95790e28bfc924f4e79fd
#
_entry.id   dc12148774e95790e28bfc924f4e79fd
#
_cell.length_a   1.000
_cell.length_b   1.000
_cell.length_c   1.000
_cell.angle_alpha   90.00
_cell.angle_beta   90.00
_cell.angle_gamma   90.00
#
_symmetry.space_group_name_H-M   'P 1'
#
loop_
_entity.id
_entity.type
_entity.pdbx_description
1 polymer ?
#
loop_
_entity_poly.entity_id
_entity_poly.type
_entity_poly.pdbx_seq_one_letter_code
_entity_poly.pdbx_strand_id
1 'polypeptide(L)'
;KFGVHSAMPSAQARKLCPDAIWTQGRFGRYREMSTRVMGILETETPLVEQVSIDEAFFDVTPGRYSHESPVSICRRIQESVSRLGITCSIGVGVNKTVAKIASEREKPRGLTVVYPGTEQAFLAPLPASAMSGIGAVTASRLAEMGIRTLGELSRADDARMRSVFGARGPQMIERAAGRETSHVRAAVAREDAKSVSNERTFEHDITDEDEILAAIMHVASLAGRRLRTKGLRGQTVTLKIKYDAFHARTAQRRLPSPTNDEQVFGTAACELLGELWHAGMPVRLVGVGMSGFDAETAEQMALFDAGDEQPGRVRASDALSEVTDRLKERFGDDMVGYGRDLRFRHHVSDTTPMGKSDF
;
A
#
# COMPACT_ATOMS: atom_id res chain seq x y z
N LYS A 1 -16.95 5.76 -20.29
CA LYS A 1 -18.03 6.42 -21.03
C LYS A 1 -18.17 7.87 -20.61
N PHE A 2 -18.17 8.18 -19.32
CA PHE A 2 -18.27 9.53 -18.76
C PHE A 2 -16.92 10.11 -18.31
N GLY A 3 -15.81 9.42 -18.56
CA GLY A 3 -14.46 9.84 -18.13
C GLY A 3 -14.16 9.64 -16.64
N VAL A 4 -15.05 8.98 -15.90
CA VAL A 4 -14.80 8.63 -14.49
C VAL A 4 -13.83 7.45 -14.43
N HIS A 5 -12.80 7.58 -13.58
CA HIS A 5 -11.76 6.57 -13.41
C HIS A 5 -11.32 6.43 -11.95
N SER A 6 -10.60 5.36 -11.64
CA SER A 6 -10.04 5.11 -10.31
C SER A 6 -9.17 6.28 -9.83
N ALA A 7 -9.19 6.55 -8.53
CA ALA A 7 -8.49 7.65 -7.87
C ALA A 7 -8.96 9.08 -8.25
N MET A 8 -10.03 9.22 -9.05
CA MET A 8 -10.65 10.53 -9.30
C MET A 8 -11.32 11.04 -8.01
N PRO A 9 -11.16 12.33 -7.65
CA PRO A 9 -11.90 12.91 -6.54
C PRO A 9 -13.42 12.75 -6.70
N SER A 10 -14.12 12.34 -5.64
CA SER A 10 -15.56 12.08 -5.67
C SER A 10 -16.37 13.28 -6.17
N ALA A 11 -15.97 14.49 -5.79
CA ALA A 11 -16.62 15.72 -6.27
C ALA A 11 -16.52 15.90 -7.80
N GLN A 12 -15.36 15.53 -8.39
CA GLN A 12 -15.16 15.58 -9.83
C GLN A 12 -15.97 14.47 -10.53
N ALA A 13 -15.96 13.25 -9.97
CA ALA A 13 -16.74 12.14 -10.52
C ALA A 13 -18.25 12.44 -10.52
N ARG A 14 -18.78 13.10 -9.48
CA ARG A 14 -20.18 13.56 -9.42
C ARG A 14 -20.51 14.58 -10.52
N LYS A 15 -19.57 15.50 -10.83
CA LYS A 15 -19.78 16.46 -11.94
C LYS A 15 -19.80 15.78 -13.29
N LEU A 16 -18.96 14.77 -13.51
CA LEU A 16 -18.89 14.03 -14.78
C LEU A 16 -20.05 13.05 -14.97
N CYS A 17 -20.59 12.50 -13.91
CA CYS A 17 -21.70 11.55 -13.94
C CYS A 17 -22.67 11.83 -12.77
N PRO A 18 -23.56 12.85 -12.90
CA PRO A 18 -24.49 13.25 -11.85
C PRO A 18 -25.46 12.13 -11.43
N ASP A 19 -25.87 11.29 -12.38
CA ASP A 19 -26.82 10.20 -12.18
C ASP A 19 -26.17 8.90 -11.66
N ALA A 20 -24.88 8.92 -11.30
CA ALA A 20 -24.22 7.76 -10.77
C ALA A 20 -24.79 7.35 -9.41
N ILE A 21 -25.04 6.05 -9.24
CA ILE A 21 -25.43 5.49 -7.94
C ILE A 21 -24.17 5.36 -7.08
N TRP A 22 -24.19 6.02 -5.92
CA TRP A 22 -23.09 5.99 -4.97
C TRP A 22 -23.37 4.96 -3.89
N THR A 23 -22.45 4.02 -3.72
CA THR A 23 -22.54 2.97 -2.70
C THR A 23 -21.35 3.05 -1.76
N GLN A 24 -21.59 2.74 -0.51
CA GLN A 24 -20.53 2.59 0.47
C GLN A 24 -19.72 1.32 0.20
N GLY A 25 -18.40 1.41 0.26
CA GLY A 25 -17.50 0.26 0.11
C GLY A 25 -17.66 -0.74 1.26
N ARG A 26 -17.77 -2.04 0.94
CA ARG A 26 -17.85 -3.14 1.91
C ARG A 26 -16.55 -3.92 1.96
N PHE A 27 -15.50 -3.29 2.50
CA PHE A 27 -14.13 -3.85 2.47
C PHE A 27 -14.00 -5.25 3.09
N GLY A 28 -14.78 -5.59 4.12
CA GLY A 28 -14.82 -6.94 4.66
C GLY A 28 -15.24 -7.98 3.62
N ARG A 29 -16.26 -7.66 2.80
CA ARG A 29 -16.71 -8.53 1.71
C ARG A 29 -15.69 -8.60 0.57
N TYR A 30 -15.03 -7.51 0.27
CA TYR A 30 -13.99 -7.51 -0.77
C TYR A 30 -12.81 -8.38 -0.36
N ARG A 31 -12.41 -8.33 0.92
CA ARG A 31 -11.34 -9.16 1.48
C ARG A 31 -11.73 -10.65 1.50
N GLU A 32 -12.95 -10.98 1.91
CA GLU A 32 -13.48 -12.34 1.84
C GLU A 32 -13.41 -12.90 0.41
N MET A 33 -13.86 -12.11 -0.56
CA MET A 33 -13.83 -12.50 -1.98
C MET A 33 -12.39 -12.67 -2.49
N SER A 34 -11.51 -11.75 -2.13
CA SER A 34 -10.07 -11.85 -2.44
C SER A 34 -9.47 -13.16 -1.92
N THR A 35 -9.71 -13.50 -0.65
CA THR A 35 -9.23 -14.77 -0.05
C THR A 35 -9.73 -15.98 -0.83
N ARG A 36 -10.97 -15.99 -1.27
CA ARG A 36 -11.52 -17.08 -2.10
C ARG A 36 -10.83 -17.20 -3.45
N VAL A 37 -10.55 -16.06 -4.10
CA VAL A 37 -9.82 -16.04 -5.37
C VAL A 37 -8.38 -16.51 -5.18
N MET A 38 -7.68 -16.03 -4.14
CA MET A 38 -6.31 -16.52 -3.86
C MET A 38 -6.30 -18.02 -3.60
N GLY A 39 -7.27 -18.56 -2.86
CA GLY A 39 -7.42 -20.01 -2.68
C GLY A 39 -7.61 -20.79 -3.99
N ILE A 40 -8.32 -20.23 -4.97
CA ILE A 40 -8.42 -20.84 -6.32
C ILE A 40 -7.03 -20.90 -6.99
N LEU A 41 -6.24 -19.82 -6.91
CA LEU A 41 -4.90 -19.79 -7.49
C LEU A 41 -3.97 -20.81 -6.80
N GLU A 42 -4.03 -20.90 -5.49
CA GLU A 42 -3.23 -21.82 -4.67
C GLU A 42 -3.54 -23.30 -4.94
N THR A 43 -4.73 -23.65 -5.44
CA THR A 43 -5.02 -25.02 -5.90
C THR A 43 -4.28 -25.39 -7.18
N GLU A 44 -3.87 -24.42 -8.00
CA GLU A 44 -3.18 -24.64 -9.26
C GLU A 44 -1.65 -24.60 -9.15
N THR A 45 -1.13 -23.80 -8.22
CA THR A 45 0.32 -23.63 -8.00
C THR A 45 0.63 -23.13 -6.59
N PRO A 46 1.73 -23.58 -5.97
CA PRO A 46 2.17 -23.06 -4.69
C PRO A 46 2.84 -21.68 -4.81
N LEU A 47 3.17 -21.21 -6.02
CA LEU A 47 3.79 -19.93 -6.28
C LEU A 47 2.73 -18.91 -6.68
N VAL A 48 2.10 -18.32 -5.66
CA VAL A 48 1.14 -17.23 -5.78
C VAL A 48 1.68 -16.03 -5.02
N GLU A 49 1.87 -14.91 -5.70
CA GLU A 49 2.27 -13.63 -5.14
C GLU A 49 1.12 -12.64 -5.22
N GLN A 50 0.43 -12.46 -4.10
CA GLN A 50 -0.63 -11.47 -3.99
C GLN A 50 -0.01 -10.06 -3.94
N VAL A 51 -0.40 -9.18 -4.87
CA VAL A 51 0.08 -7.80 -4.97
C VAL A 51 -0.89 -6.82 -4.32
N SER A 52 -2.19 -7.08 -4.46
CA SER A 52 -3.27 -6.28 -3.87
C SER A 52 -4.48 -7.16 -3.55
N ILE A 53 -5.58 -6.53 -3.13
CA ILE A 53 -6.85 -7.25 -2.87
C ILE A 53 -7.42 -7.90 -4.14
N ASP A 54 -7.08 -7.39 -5.32
CA ASP A 54 -7.65 -7.76 -6.61
C ASP A 54 -6.61 -8.21 -7.65
N GLU A 55 -5.34 -8.22 -7.28
CA GLU A 55 -4.25 -8.59 -8.19
C GLU A 55 -3.29 -9.62 -7.56
N ALA A 56 -2.91 -10.61 -8.36
CA ALA A 56 -1.86 -11.57 -8.01
C ALA A 56 -1.08 -12.02 -9.24
N PHE A 57 0.18 -12.36 -9.04
CA PHE A 57 0.97 -13.16 -9.97
C PHE A 57 1.00 -14.61 -9.50
N PHE A 58 1.02 -15.54 -10.46
CA PHE A 58 1.18 -16.96 -10.17
C PHE A 58 2.02 -17.62 -11.26
N ASP A 59 2.82 -18.61 -10.87
CA ASP A 59 3.74 -19.32 -11.77
C ASP A 59 3.14 -20.68 -12.15
N VAL A 60 2.82 -20.83 -13.42
CA VAL A 60 2.33 -22.07 -14.04
C VAL A 60 3.26 -22.55 -15.14
N THR A 61 4.57 -22.32 -14.97
CA THR A 61 5.60 -22.79 -15.93
C THR A 61 5.47 -24.30 -16.13
N PRO A 62 5.31 -24.77 -17.39
CA PRO A 62 5.18 -26.18 -17.68
C PRO A 62 6.37 -27.01 -17.19
N GLY A 63 6.09 -28.18 -16.63
CA GLY A 63 7.12 -29.08 -16.11
C GLY A 63 7.61 -28.76 -14.69
N ARG A 64 7.20 -27.63 -14.09
CA ARG A 64 7.59 -27.25 -12.72
C ARG A 64 6.65 -27.84 -11.68
N TYR A 65 5.34 -27.65 -11.84
CA TYR A 65 4.31 -28.17 -10.95
C TYR A 65 3.25 -29.00 -11.69
N SER A 66 3.08 -28.74 -12.99
CA SER A 66 2.16 -29.43 -13.86
C SER A 66 2.75 -29.50 -15.27
N HIS A 67 2.39 -30.53 -16.04
CA HIS A 67 2.67 -30.63 -17.47
C HIS A 67 1.53 -30.06 -18.34
N GLU A 68 0.49 -29.53 -17.69
CA GLU A 68 -0.67 -28.95 -18.35
C GLU A 68 -0.31 -27.61 -19.01
N SER A 69 -1.02 -27.28 -20.07
CA SER A 69 -0.87 -25.99 -20.76
C SER A 69 -1.24 -24.81 -19.82
N PRO A 70 -0.41 -23.77 -19.70
CA PRO A 70 -0.75 -22.56 -18.98
C PRO A 70 -2.11 -21.97 -19.37
N VAL A 71 -2.48 -22.07 -20.64
CA VAL A 71 -3.77 -21.58 -21.15
C VAL A 71 -4.94 -22.38 -20.58
N SER A 72 -4.82 -23.71 -20.46
CA SER A 72 -5.84 -24.57 -19.86
C SER A 72 -6.04 -24.26 -18.39
N ILE A 73 -4.93 -24.09 -17.64
CA ILE A 73 -4.96 -23.69 -16.21
C ILE A 73 -5.66 -22.34 -16.07
N CYS A 74 -5.28 -21.33 -16.85
CA CYS A 74 -5.87 -19.99 -16.80
C CYS A 74 -7.37 -20.00 -17.10
N ARG A 75 -7.83 -20.78 -18.07
CA ARG A 75 -9.27 -20.92 -18.35
C ARG A 75 -10.02 -21.52 -17.18
N ARG A 76 -9.48 -22.57 -16.56
CA ARG A 76 -10.07 -23.20 -15.37
C ARG A 76 -10.16 -22.24 -14.20
N ILE A 77 -9.12 -21.40 -14.00
CA ILE A 77 -9.13 -20.32 -13.02
C ILE A 77 -10.27 -19.33 -13.32
N GLN A 78 -10.38 -18.85 -14.58
CA GLN A 78 -11.45 -17.92 -14.97
C GLN A 78 -12.85 -18.50 -14.74
N GLU A 79 -13.06 -19.78 -15.05
CA GLU A 79 -14.32 -20.47 -14.80
C GLU A 79 -14.62 -20.57 -13.29
N SER A 80 -13.62 -20.91 -12.47
CA SER A 80 -13.76 -21.04 -11.02
C SER A 80 -14.06 -19.69 -10.37
N VAL A 81 -13.38 -18.61 -10.79
CA VAL A 81 -13.68 -17.25 -10.35
C VAL A 81 -15.07 -16.80 -10.78
N SER A 82 -15.49 -17.16 -12.02
CA SER A 82 -16.83 -16.83 -12.51
C SER A 82 -17.94 -17.48 -11.68
N ARG A 83 -17.72 -18.68 -11.12
CA ARG A 83 -18.67 -19.34 -10.20
C ARG A 83 -18.84 -18.57 -8.88
N LEU A 84 -17.90 -17.71 -8.52
CA LEU A 84 -18.03 -16.81 -7.37
C LEU A 84 -18.91 -15.57 -7.67
N GLY A 85 -19.38 -15.40 -8.91
CA GLY A 85 -20.17 -14.26 -9.36
C GLY A 85 -19.34 -13.01 -9.73
N ILE A 86 -18.03 -13.14 -9.87
CA ILE A 86 -17.11 -12.08 -10.30
C ILE A 86 -16.35 -12.50 -11.55
N THR A 87 -15.59 -11.59 -12.12
CA THR A 87 -14.79 -11.85 -13.32
C THR A 87 -13.33 -11.49 -13.11
N CYS A 88 -12.42 -12.21 -13.77
CA CYS A 88 -11.01 -11.84 -13.86
C CYS A 88 -10.53 -11.81 -15.30
N SER A 89 -9.49 -10.99 -15.55
CA SER A 89 -8.71 -11.00 -16.79
C SER A 89 -7.32 -11.49 -16.47
N ILE A 90 -6.79 -12.38 -17.29
CA ILE A 90 -5.50 -13.04 -17.09
C ILE A 90 -4.58 -12.72 -18.26
N GLY A 91 -3.36 -12.29 -17.96
CA GLY A 91 -2.27 -12.18 -18.92
C GLY A 91 -1.26 -13.30 -18.68
N VAL A 92 -0.89 -14.01 -19.74
CA VAL A 92 0.14 -15.05 -19.71
C VAL A 92 1.38 -14.53 -20.41
N GLY A 93 2.53 -14.64 -19.77
CA GLY A 93 3.81 -14.20 -20.32
C GLY A 93 4.99 -14.76 -19.54
N VAL A 94 6.19 -14.61 -20.05
CA VAL A 94 7.42 -15.17 -19.49
C VAL A 94 7.89 -14.48 -18.19
N ASN A 95 7.33 -13.32 -17.87
CA ASN A 95 7.66 -12.54 -16.68
C ASN A 95 6.48 -11.66 -16.24
N LYS A 96 6.60 -11.07 -15.05
CA LYS A 96 5.54 -10.26 -14.41
C LYS A 96 5.15 -9.03 -15.23
N THR A 97 6.10 -8.33 -15.85
CA THR A 97 5.81 -7.13 -16.65
C THR A 97 4.97 -7.49 -17.88
N VAL A 98 5.34 -8.53 -18.62
CA VAL A 98 4.60 -8.99 -19.79
C VAL A 98 3.21 -9.47 -19.40
N ALA A 99 3.11 -10.31 -18.36
CA ALA A 99 1.84 -10.85 -17.87
C ALA A 99 0.89 -9.72 -17.40
N LYS A 100 1.40 -8.73 -16.63
CA LYS A 100 0.59 -7.60 -16.16
C LYS A 100 0.05 -6.77 -17.33
N ILE A 101 0.88 -6.43 -18.31
CA ILE A 101 0.44 -5.65 -19.47
C ILE A 101 -0.55 -6.47 -20.32
N ALA A 102 -0.31 -7.76 -20.49
CA ALA A 102 -1.21 -8.64 -21.22
C ALA A 102 -2.59 -8.72 -20.56
N SER A 103 -2.67 -8.77 -19.23
CA SER A 103 -3.95 -8.84 -18.51
C SER A 103 -4.85 -7.62 -18.72
N GLU A 104 -4.29 -6.46 -19.13
CA GLU A 104 -5.05 -5.24 -19.40
C GLU A 104 -5.63 -5.17 -20.84
N ARG A 105 -5.14 -6.01 -21.76
CA ARG A 105 -5.43 -5.86 -23.20
C ARG A 105 -6.86 -6.19 -23.60
N GLU A 106 -7.43 -7.20 -22.99
CA GLU A 106 -8.75 -7.73 -23.35
C GLU A 106 -9.73 -7.68 -22.18
N LYS A 107 -9.60 -6.68 -21.30
CA LYS A 107 -10.58 -6.48 -20.23
C LYS A 107 -11.96 -6.11 -20.79
N PRO A 108 -13.08 -6.60 -20.21
CA PRO A 108 -13.17 -7.57 -19.11
C PRO A 108 -13.10 -9.03 -19.61
N ARG A 109 -12.79 -9.98 -18.72
CA ARG A 109 -12.79 -11.43 -18.94
C ARG A 109 -11.77 -11.90 -19.99
N GLY A 110 -10.77 -11.08 -20.31
CA GLY A 110 -9.75 -11.41 -21.30
C GLY A 110 -8.78 -12.50 -20.84
N LEU A 111 -8.27 -13.25 -21.79
CA LEU A 111 -7.14 -14.15 -21.62
C LEU A 111 -6.14 -13.88 -22.75
N THR A 112 -5.20 -13.01 -22.48
CA THR A 112 -4.18 -12.60 -23.45
C THR A 112 -2.90 -13.39 -23.22
N VAL A 113 -2.42 -14.09 -24.24
CA VAL A 113 -1.21 -14.93 -24.19
C VAL A 113 -0.11 -14.31 -25.03
N VAL A 114 1.03 -14.03 -24.40
CA VAL A 114 2.26 -13.59 -25.06
C VAL A 114 3.23 -14.76 -25.04
N TYR A 115 3.48 -15.35 -26.23
CA TYR A 115 4.33 -16.52 -26.33
C TYR A 115 5.82 -16.18 -26.16
N PRO A 116 6.63 -17.11 -25.62
CA PRO A 116 8.08 -16.91 -25.50
C PRO A 116 8.72 -16.50 -26.85
N GLY A 117 9.55 -15.45 -26.80
CA GLY A 117 10.21 -14.86 -27.96
C GLY A 117 9.41 -13.77 -28.67
N THR A 118 8.15 -13.52 -28.29
CA THR A 118 7.30 -12.46 -28.88
C THR A 118 7.12 -11.23 -27.98
N GLU A 119 7.77 -11.20 -26.80
CA GLU A 119 7.59 -10.17 -25.76
C GLU A 119 7.88 -8.78 -26.31
N GLN A 120 9.01 -8.63 -27.01
CA GLN A 120 9.43 -7.34 -27.54
C GLN A 120 8.47 -6.83 -28.62
N ALA A 121 8.01 -7.73 -29.50
CA ALA A 121 7.04 -7.36 -30.53
C ALA A 121 5.69 -6.93 -29.92
N PHE A 122 5.28 -7.59 -28.83
CA PHE A 122 4.07 -7.25 -28.08
C PHE A 122 4.21 -5.90 -27.34
N LEU A 123 5.34 -5.66 -26.67
CA LEU A 123 5.55 -4.48 -25.85
C LEU A 123 5.87 -3.22 -26.66
N ALA A 124 6.68 -3.34 -27.72
CA ALA A 124 7.26 -2.19 -28.41
C ALA A 124 6.27 -1.11 -28.87
N PRO A 125 5.07 -1.42 -29.40
CA PRO A 125 4.12 -0.41 -29.86
C PRO A 125 3.36 0.28 -28.71
N LEU A 126 3.46 -0.23 -27.48
CA LEU A 126 2.67 0.27 -26.35
C LEU A 126 3.28 1.55 -25.77
N PRO A 127 2.46 2.47 -25.24
CA PRO A 127 2.96 3.65 -24.57
C PRO A 127 3.78 3.26 -23.33
N ALA A 128 4.81 4.04 -22.99
CA ALA A 128 5.64 3.78 -21.81
C ALA A 128 4.83 3.69 -20.52
N SER A 129 3.74 4.45 -20.41
CA SER A 129 2.80 4.43 -19.28
C SER A 129 2.02 3.11 -19.11
N ALA A 130 2.06 2.20 -20.09
CA ALA A 130 1.48 0.86 -19.95
C ALA A 130 2.25 -0.01 -18.96
N MET A 131 3.52 0.31 -18.70
CA MET A 131 4.34 -0.42 -17.74
C MET A 131 4.07 0.02 -16.31
N SER A 132 3.72 -0.93 -15.44
CA SER A 132 3.52 -0.68 -14.01
C SER A 132 4.74 0.00 -13.38
N GLY A 133 4.52 1.08 -12.63
CA GLY A 133 5.55 1.92 -12.04
C GLY A 133 5.93 3.16 -12.88
N ILE A 134 5.37 3.30 -14.10
CA ILE A 134 5.45 4.53 -14.90
C ILE A 134 4.13 5.28 -14.79
N GLY A 135 4.02 6.13 -13.76
CA GLY A 135 2.90 7.06 -13.61
C GLY A 135 3.08 8.33 -14.45
N ALA A 136 2.10 9.24 -14.39
CA ALA A 136 2.06 10.46 -15.21
C ALA A 136 3.38 11.28 -15.16
N VAL A 137 3.95 11.49 -13.97
CA VAL A 137 5.20 12.25 -13.79
C VAL A 137 6.38 11.57 -14.50
N THR A 138 6.52 10.24 -14.34
CA THR A 138 7.59 9.48 -14.99
C THR A 138 7.40 9.46 -16.50
N ALA A 139 6.15 9.28 -16.97
CA ALA A 139 5.83 9.28 -18.40
C ALA A 139 6.14 10.65 -19.04
N SER A 140 5.80 11.78 -18.38
CA SER A 140 6.14 13.12 -18.83
C SER A 140 7.65 13.28 -18.98
N ARG A 141 8.41 12.86 -17.97
CA ARG A 141 9.88 12.96 -17.98
C ARG A 141 10.53 12.10 -19.08
N LEU A 142 9.98 10.91 -19.34
CA LEU A 142 10.41 10.08 -20.48
C LEU A 142 10.09 10.76 -21.81
N ALA A 143 8.90 11.38 -21.95
CA ALA A 143 8.52 12.09 -23.17
C ALA A 143 9.43 13.28 -23.45
N GLU A 144 9.88 14.02 -22.45
CA GLU A 144 10.91 15.10 -22.56
C GLU A 144 12.26 14.56 -23.07
N MET A 145 12.56 13.28 -22.78
CA MET A 145 13.73 12.58 -23.29
C MET A 145 13.53 12.00 -24.71
N GLY A 146 12.35 12.15 -25.31
CA GLY A 146 11.99 11.60 -26.60
C GLY A 146 11.50 10.14 -26.52
N ILE A 147 11.21 9.62 -25.33
CA ILE A 147 10.78 8.24 -25.08
C ILE A 147 9.29 8.23 -24.79
N ARG A 148 8.47 7.72 -25.69
CA ARG A 148 7.01 7.64 -25.57
C ARG A 148 6.47 6.24 -25.52
N THR A 149 7.18 5.27 -26.15
CA THR A 149 6.78 3.87 -26.25
C THR A 149 7.73 2.97 -25.46
N LEU A 150 7.27 1.74 -25.15
CA LEU A 150 8.12 0.72 -24.55
C LEU A 150 9.24 0.29 -25.49
N GLY A 151 8.99 0.30 -26.81
CA GLY A 151 10.03 0.03 -27.80
C GLY A 151 11.14 1.08 -27.84
N GLU A 152 10.83 2.36 -27.67
CA GLU A 152 11.82 3.42 -27.51
C GLU A 152 12.56 3.29 -26.18
N LEU A 153 11.84 3.00 -25.09
CA LEU A 153 12.41 2.79 -23.76
C LEU A 153 13.39 1.63 -23.73
N SER A 154 13.06 0.52 -24.41
CA SER A 154 13.93 -0.67 -24.48
C SER A 154 15.27 -0.44 -25.19
N ARG A 155 15.36 0.63 -25.99
CA ARG A 155 16.57 1.05 -26.73
C ARG A 155 17.22 2.30 -26.15
N ALA A 156 16.73 2.81 -25.03
CA ALA A 156 17.25 4.01 -24.40
C ALA A 156 18.69 3.77 -23.89
N ASP A 157 19.47 4.86 -23.85
CA ASP A 157 20.84 4.82 -23.32
C ASP A 157 20.84 4.62 -21.79
N ASP A 158 21.57 3.61 -21.32
CA ASP A 158 21.65 3.22 -19.92
C ASP A 158 22.20 4.33 -19.03
N ALA A 159 23.25 5.02 -19.46
CA ALA A 159 23.88 6.10 -18.70
C ALA A 159 22.92 7.27 -18.51
N ARG A 160 22.20 7.65 -19.58
CA ARG A 160 21.20 8.71 -19.55
C ARG A 160 20.02 8.33 -18.67
N MET A 161 19.52 7.09 -18.75
CA MET A 161 18.43 6.62 -17.90
C MET A 161 18.85 6.56 -16.43
N ARG A 162 20.06 6.14 -16.16
CA ARG A 162 20.64 6.12 -14.80
C ARG A 162 20.80 7.52 -14.20
N SER A 163 21.22 8.50 -15.00
CA SER A 163 21.37 9.89 -14.55
C SER A 163 20.03 10.54 -14.15
N VAL A 164 18.92 10.15 -14.82
CA VAL A 164 17.60 10.75 -14.59
C VAL A 164 16.77 9.97 -13.55
N PHE A 165 16.83 8.64 -13.56
CA PHE A 165 15.99 7.75 -12.74
C PHE A 165 16.77 6.92 -11.72
N GLY A 166 18.07 7.15 -11.58
CA GLY A 166 18.93 6.39 -10.67
C GLY A 166 18.99 4.90 -11.04
N ALA A 167 19.12 4.03 -10.05
CA ALA A 167 19.17 2.58 -10.24
C ALA A 167 17.93 1.98 -10.93
N ARG A 168 16.80 2.70 -10.93
CA ARG A 168 15.59 2.26 -11.64
C ARG A 168 15.67 2.40 -13.15
N GLY A 169 16.51 3.31 -13.67
CA GLY A 169 16.64 3.57 -15.11
C GLY A 169 16.94 2.31 -15.93
N PRO A 170 18.05 1.60 -15.65
CA PRO A 170 18.38 0.35 -16.31
C PRO A 170 17.31 -0.73 -16.18
N GLN A 171 16.69 -0.85 -15.00
CA GLN A 171 15.60 -1.80 -14.78
C GLN A 171 14.39 -1.51 -15.66
N MET A 172 14.09 -0.24 -15.92
CA MET A 172 13.01 0.15 -16.84
C MET A 172 13.31 -0.28 -18.27
N ILE A 173 14.57 -0.17 -18.72
CA ILE A 173 15.01 -0.66 -20.04
C ILE A 173 14.79 -2.17 -20.17
N GLU A 174 15.27 -2.95 -19.19
CA GLU A 174 15.14 -4.41 -19.21
C GLU A 174 13.68 -4.85 -19.19
N ARG A 175 12.86 -4.22 -18.37
CA ARG A 175 11.43 -4.49 -18.31
C ARG A 175 10.72 -4.14 -19.63
N ALA A 176 11.04 -3.00 -20.22
CA ALA A 176 10.49 -2.57 -21.51
C ALA A 176 10.88 -3.48 -22.67
N ALA A 177 12.04 -4.13 -22.57
CA ALA A 177 12.50 -5.14 -23.51
C ALA A 177 11.91 -6.55 -23.27
N GLY A 178 11.12 -6.73 -22.22
CA GLY A 178 10.56 -8.04 -21.84
C GLY A 178 11.56 -8.99 -21.17
N ARG A 179 12.70 -8.48 -20.68
CA ARG A 179 13.78 -9.27 -20.08
C ARG A 179 13.81 -9.23 -18.54
N GLU A 180 12.71 -8.90 -17.91
CA GLU A 180 12.59 -8.93 -16.45
C GLU A 180 12.82 -10.34 -15.91
N THR A 181 13.66 -10.45 -14.87
CA THR A 181 14.06 -11.73 -14.25
C THR A 181 13.43 -11.95 -12.87
N SER A 182 12.52 -11.09 -12.43
CA SER A 182 11.88 -11.23 -11.11
C SER A 182 10.95 -12.45 -11.08
N HIS A 183 11.20 -13.34 -10.11
CA HIS A 183 10.38 -14.53 -9.89
C HIS A 183 9.08 -14.22 -9.14
N VAL A 184 8.06 -15.05 -9.35
CA VAL A 184 6.87 -15.09 -8.50
C VAL A 184 7.25 -15.66 -7.15
N ARG A 185 6.97 -14.92 -6.08
CA ARG A 185 7.28 -15.31 -4.70
C ARG A 185 6.08 -16.04 -4.10
N ALA A 186 6.32 -17.10 -3.32
CA ALA A 186 5.27 -17.75 -2.56
C ALA A 186 4.70 -16.80 -1.50
N ALA A 187 3.43 -16.97 -1.15
CA ALA A 187 2.73 -16.15 -0.13
C ALA A 187 3.46 -16.12 1.23
N VAL A 188 4.21 -17.18 1.56
CA VAL A 188 5.02 -17.29 2.79
C VAL A 188 6.23 -16.34 2.78
N ALA A 189 6.71 -15.93 1.59
CA ALA A 189 7.84 -15.01 1.42
C ALA A 189 7.39 -13.54 1.34
N ARG A 190 6.45 -13.11 2.22
CA ARG A 190 6.10 -11.69 2.31
C ARG A 190 7.33 -10.89 2.67
N GLU A 191 7.60 -9.80 1.92
CA GLU A 191 8.59 -8.83 2.36
C GLU A 191 8.17 -8.29 3.72
N ASP A 192 9.15 -8.20 4.64
CA ASP A 192 8.93 -7.55 5.92
C ASP A 192 8.41 -6.12 5.69
N ALA A 193 7.40 -5.74 6.47
CA ALA A 193 6.82 -4.42 6.35
C ALA A 193 7.91 -3.36 6.58
N LYS A 194 8.14 -2.47 5.64
CA LYS A 194 9.11 -1.38 5.76
C LYS A 194 8.60 -0.24 6.64
N SER A 195 7.29 -0.05 6.68
CA SER A 195 6.61 0.92 7.53
C SER A 195 5.18 0.47 7.81
N VAL A 196 4.65 0.89 8.95
CA VAL A 196 3.23 0.77 9.31
C VAL A 196 2.73 2.17 9.61
N SER A 197 1.69 2.63 8.90
CA SER A 197 1.13 3.96 9.09
C SER A 197 -0.40 3.93 9.07
N ASN A 198 -0.98 4.95 9.68
CA ASN A 198 -2.39 5.25 9.52
C ASN A 198 -2.55 6.73 9.20
N GLU A 199 -3.51 7.07 8.35
CA GLU A 199 -3.81 8.44 7.95
C GLU A 199 -5.32 8.67 8.03
N ARG A 200 -5.72 9.87 8.44
CA ARG A 200 -7.12 10.27 8.47
C ARG A 200 -7.33 11.61 7.80
N THR A 201 -8.22 11.62 6.81
CA THR A 201 -8.70 12.85 6.16
C THR A 201 -9.97 13.30 6.88
N PHE A 202 -10.06 14.58 7.22
CA PHE A 202 -11.23 15.15 7.89
C PHE A 202 -12.28 15.59 6.87
N GLU A 203 -13.53 15.59 7.28
CA GLU A 203 -14.64 16.08 6.46
C GLU A 203 -14.56 17.61 6.32
N HIS A 204 -14.21 18.30 7.40
CA HIS A 204 -13.89 19.72 7.46
C HIS A 204 -12.47 19.90 7.96
N ASP A 205 -11.78 20.93 7.44
CA ASP A 205 -10.43 21.24 7.87
C ASP A 205 -10.46 21.71 9.34
N ILE A 206 -9.54 21.21 10.16
CA ILE A 206 -9.41 21.57 11.57
C ILE A 206 -8.28 22.59 11.74
N THR A 207 -8.48 23.55 12.65
CA THR A 207 -7.52 24.63 12.95
C THR A 207 -7.22 24.76 14.44
N ASP A 208 -7.91 23.98 15.27
CA ASP A 208 -7.70 23.93 16.72
C ASP A 208 -6.56 22.97 17.07
N GLU A 209 -5.61 23.43 17.85
CA GLU A 209 -4.42 22.65 18.21
C GLU A 209 -4.78 21.41 19.03
N ASP A 210 -5.70 21.52 19.98
CA ASP A 210 -6.12 20.41 20.83
C ASP A 210 -6.81 19.32 20.00
N GLU A 211 -7.59 19.71 18.98
CA GLU A 211 -8.22 18.77 18.05
C GLU A 211 -7.17 18.08 17.17
N ILE A 212 -6.17 18.83 16.68
CA ILE A 212 -5.08 18.25 15.87
C ILE A 212 -4.26 17.26 16.70
N LEU A 213 -3.90 17.61 17.95
CA LEU A 213 -3.18 16.73 18.86
C LEU A 213 -3.99 15.45 19.18
N ALA A 214 -5.28 15.60 19.44
CA ALA A 214 -6.17 14.47 19.67
C ALA A 214 -6.24 13.55 18.43
N ALA A 215 -6.29 14.13 17.22
CA ALA A 215 -6.28 13.39 15.99
C ALA A 215 -4.96 12.64 15.75
N ILE A 216 -3.81 13.26 16.04
CA ILE A 216 -2.50 12.61 15.98
C ILE A 216 -2.46 11.39 16.89
N MET A 217 -2.87 11.53 18.14
CA MET A 217 -2.89 10.43 19.11
C MET A 217 -3.87 9.32 18.73
N HIS A 218 -5.02 9.67 18.16
CA HIS A 218 -5.96 8.67 17.65
C HIS A 218 -5.36 7.85 16.50
N VAL A 219 -4.79 8.52 15.51
CA VAL A 219 -4.12 7.87 14.36
C VAL A 219 -2.93 7.03 14.82
N ALA A 220 -2.18 7.51 15.83
CA ALA A 220 -1.11 6.75 16.47
C ALA A 220 -1.64 5.46 17.13
N SER A 221 -2.80 5.51 17.82
CA SER A 221 -3.38 4.32 18.44
C SER A 221 -3.75 3.24 17.41
N LEU A 222 -4.24 3.65 16.24
CA LEU A 222 -4.53 2.72 15.15
C LEU A 222 -3.25 2.10 14.57
N ALA A 223 -2.19 2.88 14.42
CA ALA A 223 -0.88 2.39 13.98
C ALA A 223 -0.25 1.44 15.02
N GLY A 224 -0.33 1.77 16.31
CA GLY A 224 0.17 0.94 17.41
C GLY A 224 -0.48 -0.44 17.45
N ARG A 225 -1.80 -0.50 17.33
CA ARG A 225 -2.53 -1.76 17.23
C ARG A 225 -2.06 -2.62 16.06
N ARG A 226 -1.85 -2.03 14.87
CA ARG A 226 -1.32 -2.75 13.70
C ARG A 226 0.10 -3.25 13.93
N LEU A 227 0.95 -2.47 14.60
CA LEU A 227 2.30 -2.90 14.97
C LEU A 227 2.25 -4.12 15.90
N ARG A 228 1.45 -4.08 16.96
CA ARG A 228 1.29 -5.20 17.90
C ARG A 228 0.74 -6.44 17.22
N THR A 229 -0.31 -6.32 16.40
CA THR A 229 -0.88 -7.45 15.63
C THR A 229 0.15 -8.11 14.71
N LYS A 230 1.11 -7.34 14.20
CA LYS A 230 2.19 -7.84 13.34
C LYS A 230 3.46 -8.24 14.11
N GLY A 231 3.50 -8.07 15.43
CA GLY A 231 4.69 -8.31 16.24
C GLY A 231 5.85 -7.35 15.93
N LEU A 232 5.56 -6.16 15.36
CA LEU A 232 6.58 -5.20 14.93
C LEU A 232 6.82 -4.12 15.98
N ARG A 233 8.07 -3.67 16.09
CA ARG A 233 8.49 -2.51 16.89
C ARG A 233 9.34 -1.60 16.00
N GLY A 234 8.97 -0.32 15.90
CA GLY A 234 9.66 0.64 15.04
C GLY A 234 10.47 1.65 15.82
N GLN A 235 11.50 2.21 15.20
CA GLN A 235 12.37 3.21 15.83
C GLN A 235 12.25 4.61 15.21
N THR A 236 11.62 4.75 14.04
CA THR A 236 11.44 6.05 13.40
C THR A 236 9.97 6.38 13.31
N VAL A 237 9.55 7.46 13.99
CA VAL A 237 8.21 8.02 13.89
C VAL A 237 8.16 9.07 12.79
N THR A 238 7.08 9.06 12.01
CA THR A 238 6.81 10.05 10.96
C THR A 238 5.44 10.67 11.21
N LEU A 239 5.40 12.00 11.31
CA LEU A 239 4.16 12.79 11.25
C LEU A 239 3.98 13.32 9.82
N LYS A 240 2.78 13.16 9.27
CA LYS A 240 2.36 13.72 7.99
C LYS A 240 1.16 14.61 8.20
N ILE A 241 1.20 15.81 7.63
CA ILE A 241 0.08 16.75 7.63
C ILE A 241 -0.20 17.16 6.18
N LYS A 242 -1.48 17.19 5.81
CA LYS A 242 -1.94 17.89 4.61
C LYS A 242 -2.75 19.10 5.00
N TYR A 243 -2.46 20.22 4.38
CA TYR A 243 -3.18 21.48 4.57
C TYR A 243 -4.37 21.58 3.61
N ASP A 244 -4.25 20.97 2.43
CA ASP A 244 -5.27 20.87 1.40
C ASP A 244 -5.11 19.57 0.57
N ALA A 245 -5.76 19.49 -0.58
CA ALA A 245 -5.69 18.31 -1.45
C ALA A 245 -4.29 18.05 -2.04
N PHE A 246 -3.45 19.08 -2.16
CA PHE A 246 -2.19 19.04 -2.93
C PHE A 246 -0.94 19.24 -2.07
N HIS A 247 -1.04 20.00 -0.96
CA HIS A 247 0.10 20.34 -0.13
C HIS A 247 0.18 19.46 1.12
N ALA A 248 1.23 18.65 1.15
CA ALA A 248 1.54 17.81 2.31
C ALA A 248 2.98 18.05 2.75
N ARG A 249 3.21 18.01 4.07
CA ARG A 249 4.55 18.00 4.68
C ARG A 249 4.67 16.83 5.64
N THR A 250 5.90 16.38 5.83
CA THR A 250 6.26 15.32 6.78
C THR A 250 7.44 15.76 7.61
N ALA A 251 7.42 15.37 8.89
CA ALA A 251 8.57 15.44 9.79
C ALA A 251 8.82 14.04 10.37
N GLN A 252 10.08 13.76 10.71
CA GLN A 252 10.48 12.47 11.23
C GLN A 252 11.40 12.62 12.42
N ARG A 253 11.30 11.67 13.35
CA ARG A 253 12.22 11.58 14.50
C ARG A 253 12.57 10.12 14.77
N ARG A 254 13.84 9.87 15.04
CA ARG A 254 14.30 8.58 15.52
C ARG A 254 14.14 8.55 17.06
N LEU A 255 13.52 7.49 17.55
CA LEU A 255 13.33 7.24 18.99
C LEU A 255 14.58 6.57 19.58
N PRO A 256 14.81 6.71 20.88
CA PRO A 256 15.95 6.06 21.55
C PRO A 256 15.94 4.55 21.42
N SER A 257 14.77 3.92 21.52
CA SER A 257 14.57 2.47 21.40
C SER A 257 13.37 2.12 20.54
N PRO A 258 13.36 0.92 19.88
CA PRO A 258 12.23 0.43 19.11
C PRO A 258 11.00 0.23 20.00
N THR A 259 9.84 0.72 19.54
CA THR A 259 8.57 0.61 20.31
C THR A 259 7.38 0.33 19.40
N ASN A 260 6.31 -0.22 19.98
CA ASN A 260 4.96 -0.28 19.41
C ASN A 260 3.92 0.36 20.36
N ASP A 261 4.41 1.05 21.41
CA ASP A 261 3.58 1.78 22.35
C ASP A 261 3.18 3.13 21.73
N GLU A 262 1.89 3.29 21.43
CA GLU A 262 1.32 4.51 20.87
C GLU A 262 1.44 5.73 21.79
N GLN A 263 1.60 5.55 23.08
CA GLN A 263 1.82 6.69 23.98
C GLN A 263 3.23 7.29 23.75
N VAL A 264 4.22 6.44 23.54
CA VAL A 264 5.60 6.87 23.29
C VAL A 264 5.73 7.54 21.93
N PHE A 265 5.41 6.82 20.84
CA PHE A 265 5.61 7.38 19.52
C PHE A 265 4.54 8.42 19.12
N GLY A 266 3.33 8.35 19.72
CA GLY A 266 2.29 9.34 19.54
C GLY A 266 2.67 10.67 20.17
N THR A 267 3.26 10.68 21.38
CA THR A 267 3.80 11.89 22.01
C THR A 267 4.91 12.50 21.15
N ALA A 268 5.85 11.68 20.65
CA ALA A 268 6.88 12.16 19.75
C ALA A 268 6.29 12.72 18.43
N ALA A 269 5.21 12.14 17.90
CA ALA A 269 4.49 12.69 16.75
C ALA A 269 3.81 14.04 17.07
N CYS A 270 3.23 14.19 18.27
CA CYS A 270 2.67 15.48 18.72
C CYS A 270 3.74 16.57 18.80
N GLU A 271 4.93 16.26 19.29
CA GLU A 271 6.04 17.21 19.36
C GLU A 271 6.52 17.66 17.96
N LEU A 272 6.44 16.77 16.94
CA LEU A 272 6.75 17.11 15.56
C LEU A 272 5.72 18.07 14.93
N LEU A 273 4.56 18.26 15.53
CA LEU A 273 3.54 19.19 15.04
C LEU A 273 4.10 20.61 14.94
N GLY A 274 4.88 21.06 15.92
CA GLY A 274 5.50 22.39 15.93
C GLY A 274 6.43 22.68 14.75
N GLU A 275 6.97 21.65 14.08
CA GLU A 275 7.78 21.81 12.89
C GLU A 275 6.95 22.00 11.61
N LEU A 276 5.70 21.55 11.63
CA LEU A 276 4.85 21.46 10.44
C LEU A 276 3.68 22.45 10.47
N TRP A 277 3.19 22.83 11.65
CA TRP A 277 1.95 23.57 11.81
C TRP A 277 2.13 24.81 12.67
N HIS A 278 1.38 25.86 12.36
CA HIS A 278 1.27 27.10 13.15
C HIS A 278 -0.20 27.42 13.37
N ALA A 279 -0.50 28.10 14.48
CA ALA A 279 -1.86 28.44 14.85
C ALA A 279 -2.65 29.10 13.71
N GLY A 280 -3.86 28.60 13.47
CA GLY A 280 -4.75 29.07 12.42
C GLY A 280 -4.55 28.44 11.03
N MET A 281 -3.52 27.61 10.81
CA MET A 281 -3.38 26.88 9.55
C MET A 281 -4.41 25.73 9.48
N PRO A 282 -5.14 25.58 8.34
CA PRO A 282 -6.07 24.49 8.18
C PRO A 282 -5.33 23.14 8.02
N VAL A 283 -5.84 22.11 8.67
CA VAL A 283 -5.35 20.73 8.55
C VAL A 283 -6.44 19.85 7.97
N ARG A 284 -6.20 19.33 6.77
CA ARG A 284 -7.09 18.45 6.02
C ARG A 284 -6.88 16.97 6.35
N LEU A 285 -5.65 16.58 6.66
CA LEU A 285 -5.26 15.20 6.94
C LEU A 285 -4.13 15.16 7.95
N VAL A 286 -4.23 14.20 8.86
CA VAL A 286 -3.16 13.80 9.76
C VAL A 286 -2.80 12.34 9.51
N GLY A 287 -1.49 12.02 9.50
CA GLY A 287 -0.96 10.67 9.39
C GLY A 287 0.18 10.43 10.36
N VAL A 288 0.19 9.26 11.00
CA VAL A 288 1.31 8.81 11.84
C VAL A 288 1.80 7.46 11.33
N GLY A 289 3.12 7.34 11.18
CA GLY A 289 3.77 6.12 10.72
C GLY A 289 4.99 5.77 11.54
N MET A 290 5.26 4.47 11.60
CA MET A 290 6.47 3.90 12.20
C MET A 290 7.25 3.10 11.17
N SER A 291 8.56 3.20 11.22
CA SER A 291 9.50 2.47 10.38
C SER A 291 10.78 2.14 11.15
N GLY A 292 11.76 1.49 10.49
CA GLY A 292 12.99 1.06 11.15
C GLY A 292 12.72 -0.14 12.06
N PHE A 293 12.13 -1.20 11.49
CA PHE A 293 11.81 -2.45 12.19
C PHE A 293 13.00 -3.40 12.30
N ASP A 294 14.04 -3.21 11.47
CA ASP A 294 15.22 -4.08 11.35
C ASP A 294 16.27 -3.85 12.45
N ALA A 295 15.89 -3.16 13.50
CA ALA A 295 16.83 -2.95 14.59
C ALA A 295 17.03 -4.24 15.41
N GLU A 296 17.80 -5.20 14.87
CA GLU A 296 18.72 -5.98 15.68
C GLU A 296 19.77 -5.03 16.29
N THR A 297 19.32 -4.00 16.97
CA THR A 297 20.15 -3.31 17.93
C THR A 297 20.26 -4.26 19.10
N ALA A 298 21.39 -4.96 19.20
CA ALA A 298 21.83 -5.45 20.50
C ALA A 298 21.48 -4.34 21.50
N GLU A 299 20.57 -4.59 22.43
CA GLU A 299 20.34 -3.69 23.55
C GLU A 299 21.73 -3.54 24.19
N GLN A 300 22.40 -2.43 23.89
CA GLN A 300 23.55 -2.03 24.64
C GLN A 300 23.00 -1.67 26.02
N MET A 301 22.96 -2.67 26.89
CA MET A 301 22.63 -2.46 28.29
C MET A 301 23.56 -1.37 28.78
N ALA A 302 23.03 -0.19 29.08
CA ALA A 302 23.78 0.85 29.73
C ALA A 302 24.22 0.28 31.08
N LEU A 303 25.54 0.17 31.29
CA LEU A 303 26.14 -0.36 32.52
C LEU A 303 25.81 0.54 33.72
N PHE A 304 25.33 1.74 33.47
CA PHE A 304 24.88 2.72 34.46
C PHE A 304 23.51 3.27 34.00
N ASP A 305 22.46 2.85 34.65
CA ASP A 305 21.12 3.45 34.54
C ASP A 305 21.22 4.88 35.11
N ALA A 306 21.35 5.86 34.25
CA ALA A 306 21.17 7.26 34.60
C ALA A 306 19.68 7.57 34.62
N GLY A 307 19.05 7.33 35.76
CA GLY A 307 17.86 7.98 36.33
C GLY A 307 16.60 8.13 35.45
N ASP A 308 15.51 7.62 35.97
CA ASP A 308 14.10 8.01 35.75
C ASP A 308 13.23 7.31 34.71
N GLU A 309 13.61 6.26 34.05
CA GLU A 309 12.61 5.37 33.45
C GLU A 309 12.27 4.24 34.43
N GLN A 310 11.14 4.39 35.11
CA GLN A 310 10.62 3.34 36.00
C GLN A 310 10.23 2.10 35.17
N PRO A 311 10.90 0.95 35.35
CA PRO A 311 10.60 -0.29 34.59
C PRO A 311 9.15 -0.76 34.73
N GLY A 312 8.44 -0.30 35.77
CA GLY A 312 7.05 -0.61 36.01
C GLY A 312 6.05 0.15 35.11
N ARG A 313 6.41 1.34 34.61
CA ARG A 313 5.51 2.13 33.76
C ARG A 313 5.41 1.58 32.33
N VAL A 314 6.52 1.14 31.75
CA VAL A 314 6.57 0.53 30.41
C VAL A 314 5.75 -0.76 30.39
N ARG A 315 5.92 -1.64 31.38
CA ARG A 315 5.15 -2.88 31.50
C ARG A 315 3.65 -2.64 31.74
N ALA A 316 3.27 -1.60 32.45
CA ALA A 316 1.86 -1.23 32.69
C ALA A 316 1.20 -0.70 31.41
N SER A 317 1.92 0.07 30.58
CA SER A 317 1.43 0.60 29.30
C SER A 317 1.20 -0.53 28.28
N ASP A 318 2.16 -1.45 28.14
CA ASP A 318 2.04 -2.61 27.27
C ASP A 318 0.83 -3.48 27.66
N ALA A 319 0.66 -3.77 28.96
CA ALA A 319 -0.46 -4.55 29.48
C ALA A 319 -1.82 -3.85 29.24
N LEU A 320 -1.90 -2.53 29.40
CA LEU A 320 -3.10 -1.76 29.12
C LEU A 320 -3.47 -1.80 27.62
N SER A 321 -2.49 -1.63 26.76
CA SER A 321 -2.67 -1.69 25.31
C SER A 321 -3.15 -3.07 24.84
N GLU A 322 -2.58 -4.17 25.38
CA GLU A 322 -3.02 -5.53 25.10
C GLU A 322 -4.45 -5.81 25.57
N VAL A 323 -4.81 -5.35 26.77
CA VAL A 323 -6.18 -5.51 27.27
C VAL A 323 -7.17 -4.73 26.43
N THR A 324 -6.81 -3.50 26.04
CA THR A 324 -7.63 -2.65 25.17
C THR A 324 -7.82 -3.31 23.79
N ASP A 325 -6.75 -3.85 23.22
CA ASP A 325 -6.81 -4.54 21.91
C ASP A 325 -7.73 -5.77 21.98
N ARG A 326 -7.63 -6.60 23.03
CA ARG A 326 -8.52 -7.76 23.26
C ARG A 326 -9.99 -7.37 23.43
N LEU A 327 -10.26 -6.25 24.12
CA LEU A 327 -11.63 -5.74 24.27
C LEU A 327 -12.19 -5.29 22.93
N LYS A 328 -11.40 -4.57 22.12
CA LYS A 328 -11.80 -4.15 20.77
C LYS A 328 -12.02 -5.34 19.82
N GLU A 329 -11.20 -6.38 19.88
CA GLU A 329 -11.41 -7.61 19.11
C GLU A 329 -12.72 -8.31 19.46
N ARG A 330 -13.08 -8.34 20.75
CA ARG A 330 -14.25 -9.06 21.25
C ARG A 330 -15.56 -8.27 21.06
N PHE A 331 -15.52 -6.97 21.23
CA PHE A 331 -16.72 -6.12 21.31
C PHE A 331 -16.82 -5.07 20.20
N GLY A 332 -15.83 -4.96 19.31
CA GLY A 332 -15.76 -3.96 18.26
C GLY A 332 -14.91 -2.74 18.64
N ASP A 333 -14.43 -2.05 17.61
CA ASP A 333 -13.45 -0.96 17.74
C ASP A 333 -14.01 0.28 18.47
N ASP A 334 -15.33 0.49 18.42
CA ASP A 334 -16.02 1.65 18.99
C ASP A 334 -16.34 1.53 20.47
N MET A 335 -16.23 0.32 21.07
CA MET A 335 -16.63 0.07 22.44
C MET A 335 -15.64 0.58 23.48
N VAL A 336 -14.36 0.68 23.13
CA VAL A 336 -13.31 1.19 24.00
C VAL A 336 -12.51 2.25 23.26
N GLY A 337 -12.49 3.45 23.79
CA GLY A 337 -11.72 4.58 23.23
C GLY A 337 -11.14 5.46 24.31
N TYR A 338 -10.19 6.29 23.96
CA TYR A 338 -9.66 7.29 24.88
C TYR A 338 -10.62 8.48 24.97
N GLY A 339 -10.75 9.10 26.15
CA GLY A 339 -11.60 10.29 26.34
C GLY A 339 -11.27 11.44 25.38
N ARG A 340 -10.00 11.57 24.95
CA ARG A 340 -9.58 12.54 23.94
C ARG A 340 -10.23 12.31 22.55
N ASP A 341 -10.58 11.06 22.21
CA ASP A 341 -11.20 10.73 20.92
C ASP A 341 -12.63 11.27 20.81
N LEU A 342 -13.28 11.61 21.96
CA LEU A 342 -14.61 12.20 21.98
C LEU A 342 -14.64 13.60 21.35
N ARG A 343 -13.53 14.35 21.41
CA ARG A 343 -13.46 15.70 20.85
C ARG A 343 -13.59 15.74 19.35
N PHE A 344 -13.14 14.68 18.64
CA PHE A 344 -13.14 14.70 17.20
C PHE A 344 -14.04 13.64 16.53
N ARG A 345 -14.86 12.91 17.27
CA ARG A 345 -15.87 11.98 16.71
C ARG A 345 -16.83 12.65 15.72
N HIS A 346 -17.06 13.95 15.85
CA HIS A 346 -17.93 14.72 14.97
C HIS A 346 -17.32 15.07 13.60
N HIS A 347 -16.00 14.92 13.42
CA HIS A 347 -15.28 15.30 12.21
C HIS A 347 -14.84 14.10 11.35
N VAL A 348 -15.36 12.92 11.68
CA VAL A 348 -14.89 11.67 11.09
C VAL A 348 -15.98 11.02 10.27
N SER A 349 -15.78 10.92 8.95
CA SER A 349 -16.53 9.97 8.13
C SER A 349 -15.98 8.55 8.33
N ASP A 350 -16.84 7.56 8.55
CA ASP A 350 -16.48 6.13 8.73
C ASP A 350 -15.85 5.46 7.48
N THR A 351 -15.55 6.24 6.45
CA THR A 351 -15.02 5.78 5.18
C THR A 351 -13.53 6.06 5.05
N THR A 352 -12.69 5.46 5.89
CA THR A 352 -11.24 5.48 5.63
C THR A 352 -10.87 4.34 4.68
N PRO A 353 -10.34 4.60 3.48
CA PRO A 353 -9.75 3.56 2.65
C PRO A 353 -8.58 2.94 3.41
N MET A 354 -8.52 1.62 3.44
CA MET A 354 -7.38 0.91 4.02
C MET A 354 -6.11 1.27 3.24
N GLY A 355 -5.02 1.56 3.95
CA GLY A 355 -3.72 1.79 3.32
C GLY A 355 -3.19 0.53 2.63
N LYS A 356 -2.32 0.69 1.65
CA LYS A 356 -1.67 -0.41 0.89
C LYS A 356 -0.91 -1.43 1.76
N SER A 357 -0.73 -1.17 3.05
CA SER A 357 0.00 -2.02 4.00
C SER A 357 -0.85 -3.09 4.69
N ASP A 358 -2.13 -3.23 4.34
CA ASP A 358 -3.01 -4.21 4.98
C ASP A 358 -3.09 -5.54 4.22
N PHE A 359 -2.24 -5.71 3.19
CA PHE A 359 -2.13 -6.92 2.37
C PHE A 359 -0.86 -7.70 2.65
#